data_65a57cf3c4958c4cac852dad6b956e1a
#
_entry.id   65a57cf3c4958c4cac852dad6b956e1a
#
_cell.length_a   1.000
_cell.length_b   1.000
_cell.length_c   1.000
_cell.angle_alpha   90.00
_cell.angle_beta   90.00
_cell.angle_gamma   90.00
#
_symmetry.space_group_name_H-M   'P 1'
#
loop_
_entity.id
_entity.type
_entity.pdbx_description
1 polymer ?
#
loop_
_entity_poly.entity_id
_entity_poly.type
_entity_poly.pdbx_seq_one_letter_code
_entity_poly.pdbx_strand_id
1 'polypeptide(L)'
;MKILIVDDNYSLAHLIQLILEDEGYEVRSAGDGQEGYFSYLHFRPDVVITDLNMPEKNGLELMESIRRHDPKVKTIYMSGDPWMFWPRLEEEKTGYAASILEKPFSKGELMRVLAEPGC
;
A
#
# COMPACT_ATOMS: atom_id res chain seq x y z
N MET A 1 9.33 -6.01 -10.79
CA MET A 1 8.03 -5.82 -10.14
C MET A 1 7.82 -4.34 -9.87
N LYS A 2 6.60 -3.87 -10.11
CA LYS A 2 6.24 -2.46 -9.94
C LYS A 2 5.50 -2.25 -8.63
N ILE A 3 5.91 -1.25 -7.87
CA ILE A 3 5.30 -0.94 -6.57
C ILE A 3 4.85 0.53 -6.56
N LEU A 4 3.62 0.77 -6.15
CA LEU A 4 3.08 2.10 -5.93
C LEU A 4 2.99 2.35 -4.42
N ILE A 5 3.55 3.46 -3.96
CA ILE A 5 3.47 3.89 -2.55
C ILE A 5 2.52 5.07 -2.48
N VAL A 6 1.54 5.01 -1.58
CA VAL A 6 0.60 6.11 -1.37
C VAL A 6 0.64 6.52 0.10
N ASP A 7 1.16 7.71 0.38
CA ASP A 7 1.30 8.23 1.74
C ASP A 7 1.46 9.74 1.67
N ASP A 8 0.71 10.47 2.50
CA ASP A 8 0.81 11.93 2.58
C ASP A 8 2.05 12.39 3.34
N ASN A 9 2.75 11.49 4.01
CA ASN A 9 4.06 11.75 4.59
C ASN A 9 5.13 11.51 3.54
N TYR A 10 5.53 12.58 2.85
CA TYR A 10 6.51 12.50 1.76
C TYR A 10 7.86 11.96 2.19
N SER A 11 8.30 12.27 3.41
CA SER A 11 9.59 11.79 3.91
C SER A 11 9.60 10.27 4.06
N LEU A 12 8.53 9.71 4.60
CA LEU A 12 8.40 8.27 4.76
C LEU A 12 8.26 7.58 3.40
N ALA A 13 7.42 8.12 2.53
CA ALA A 13 7.24 7.57 1.18
C ALA A 13 8.55 7.55 0.40
N HIS A 14 9.33 8.63 0.49
CA HIS A 14 10.62 8.71 -0.17
C HIS A 14 11.62 7.68 0.38
N LEU A 15 11.65 7.51 1.69
CA LEU A 15 12.52 6.51 2.32
C LEU A 15 12.17 5.10 1.85
N ILE A 16 10.89 4.76 1.86
CA ILE A 16 10.43 3.45 1.39
C ILE A 16 10.80 3.25 -0.08
N GLN A 17 10.62 4.29 -0.89
CA GLN A 17 10.96 4.23 -2.31
C GLN A 17 12.44 3.92 -2.51
N LEU A 18 13.33 4.62 -1.78
CA LEU A 18 14.77 4.39 -1.88
C LEU A 18 15.14 2.96 -1.48
N ILE A 19 14.55 2.45 -0.40
CA ILE A 19 14.80 1.08 0.05
C ILE A 19 14.41 0.08 -1.03
N LEU A 20 13.24 0.26 -1.61
CA LEU A 20 12.73 -0.70 -2.60
C LEU A 20 13.44 -0.60 -3.95
N GLU A 21 13.81 0.60 -4.35
CA GLU A 21 14.61 0.79 -5.57
C GLU A 21 15.98 0.14 -5.43
N ASP A 22 16.57 0.23 -4.24
CA ASP A 22 17.85 -0.42 -3.96
C ASP A 22 17.74 -1.96 -4.08
N GLU A 23 16.56 -2.50 -3.82
CA GLU A 23 16.30 -3.93 -3.96
C GLU A 23 15.91 -4.32 -5.40
N GLY A 24 15.90 -3.38 -6.32
CA GLY A 24 15.65 -3.66 -7.74
C GLY A 24 14.21 -3.49 -8.21
N TYR A 25 13.33 -2.95 -7.37
CA TYR A 25 11.94 -2.72 -7.76
C TYR A 25 11.80 -1.39 -8.49
N GLU A 26 10.83 -1.33 -9.39
CA GLU A 26 10.42 -0.07 -10.02
C GLU A 26 9.33 0.54 -9.15
N VAL A 27 9.54 1.75 -8.65
CA VAL A 27 8.69 2.35 -7.63
C VAL A 27 8.21 3.73 -8.04
N ARG A 28 6.92 4.01 -7.77
CA ARG A 28 6.36 5.36 -7.87
C ARG A 28 5.65 5.68 -6.56
N SER A 29 5.52 6.97 -6.26
CA SER A 29 4.82 7.40 -5.06
C SER A 29 3.76 8.44 -5.40
N ALA A 30 2.73 8.50 -4.55
CA ALA A 30 1.64 9.45 -4.64
C ALA A 30 1.34 9.97 -3.23
N GLY A 31 0.87 11.22 -3.13
CA GLY A 31 0.71 11.90 -1.85
C GLY A 31 -0.67 11.79 -1.22
N ASP A 32 -1.65 11.26 -1.93
CA ASP A 32 -2.99 11.07 -1.40
C ASP A 32 -3.74 10.00 -2.20
N GLY A 33 -4.94 9.66 -1.76
CA GLY A 33 -5.71 8.60 -2.39
C GLY A 33 -6.15 8.90 -3.82
N GLN A 34 -6.44 10.16 -4.13
CA GLN A 34 -6.84 10.55 -5.48
C GLN A 34 -5.66 10.45 -6.44
N GLU A 35 -4.52 11.01 -6.05
CA GLU A 35 -3.29 10.89 -6.82
C GLU A 35 -2.86 9.43 -6.95
N GLY A 36 -3.05 8.66 -5.89
CA GLY A 36 -2.77 7.23 -5.89
C GLY A 36 -3.59 6.48 -6.92
N TYR A 37 -4.87 6.80 -7.04
CA TYR A 37 -5.73 6.17 -8.04
C TYR A 37 -5.28 6.50 -9.46
N PHE A 38 -4.97 7.77 -9.73
CA PHE A 38 -4.44 8.17 -11.04
C PHE A 38 -3.12 7.48 -11.35
N SER A 39 -2.22 7.41 -10.37
CA SER A 39 -0.95 6.72 -10.55
C SER A 39 -1.15 5.24 -10.84
N TYR A 40 -2.10 4.61 -10.18
CA TYR A 40 -2.45 3.22 -10.44
C TYR A 40 -2.86 3.02 -11.90
N LEU A 41 -3.73 3.88 -12.42
CA LEU A 41 -4.24 3.74 -13.79
C LEU A 41 -3.15 3.81 -14.85
N HIS A 42 -2.11 4.62 -14.60
CA HIS A 42 -1.02 4.81 -15.56
C HIS A 42 0.13 3.85 -15.35
N PHE A 43 0.45 3.56 -14.11
CA PHE A 43 1.61 2.73 -13.77
C PHE A 43 1.32 1.24 -13.76
N ARG A 44 0.11 0.85 -13.39
CA ARG A 44 -0.32 -0.53 -13.26
C ARG A 44 0.61 -1.35 -12.37
N PRO A 45 0.73 -0.98 -11.09
CA PRO A 45 1.63 -1.68 -10.18
C PRO A 45 1.17 -3.11 -9.87
N ASP A 46 2.12 -3.95 -9.48
CA ASP A 46 1.83 -5.29 -8.99
C ASP A 46 1.45 -5.26 -7.51
N VAL A 47 1.98 -4.27 -6.78
CA VAL A 47 1.76 -4.09 -5.35
C VAL A 47 1.46 -2.63 -5.06
N VAL A 48 0.46 -2.38 -4.21
CA VAL A 48 0.18 -1.04 -3.68
C VAL A 48 0.47 -1.05 -2.19
N ILE A 49 1.35 -0.16 -1.75
CA ILE A 49 1.64 0.07 -0.32
C ILE A 49 0.98 1.40 0.02
N THR A 50 -0.07 1.38 0.82
CA THR A 50 -0.83 2.60 1.13
C THR A 50 -1.00 2.81 2.62
N ASP A 51 -0.88 4.08 3.03
CA ASP A 51 -1.28 4.49 4.37
C ASP A 51 -2.80 4.39 4.47
N LEU A 52 -3.29 4.02 5.64
CA LEU A 52 -4.73 4.01 5.92
C LEU A 52 -5.25 5.42 6.22
N ASN A 53 -4.45 6.23 6.90
CA ASN A 53 -4.87 7.57 7.33
C ASN A 53 -4.41 8.63 6.34
N MET A 54 -5.26 8.96 5.38
CA MET A 54 -4.99 10.02 4.42
C MET A 54 -6.20 10.93 4.31
N PRO A 55 -5.99 12.24 4.05
CA PRO A 55 -7.11 13.14 3.86
C PRO A 55 -7.94 12.76 2.64
N GLU A 56 -9.22 13.06 2.70
CA GLU A 56 -10.21 12.87 1.63
C GLU A 56 -10.51 11.41 1.31
N LYS A 57 -9.53 10.65 0.85
CA LYS A 57 -9.71 9.24 0.49
C LYS A 57 -8.67 8.40 1.22
N ASN A 58 -9.12 7.59 2.17
CA ASN A 58 -8.20 6.74 2.94
C ASN A 58 -7.76 5.52 2.13
N GLY A 59 -6.85 4.73 2.70
CA GLY A 59 -6.28 3.58 2.00
C GLY A 59 -7.32 2.51 1.64
N LEU A 60 -8.31 2.28 2.48
CA LEU A 60 -9.36 1.31 2.20
C LEU A 60 -10.23 1.76 1.02
N GLU A 61 -10.58 3.04 1.00
CA GLU A 61 -11.35 3.62 -0.10
C GLU A 61 -10.58 3.60 -1.41
N LEU A 62 -9.28 3.90 -1.35
CA LEU A 62 -8.42 3.82 -2.51
C LEU A 62 -8.41 2.40 -3.09
N MET A 63 -8.22 1.40 -2.24
CA MET A 63 -8.15 0.02 -2.71
C MET A 63 -9.49 -0.48 -3.21
N GLU A 64 -10.60 0.00 -2.66
CA GLU A 64 -11.91 -0.30 -3.19
C GLU A 64 -12.04 0.14 -4.65
N SER A 65 -11.56 1.35 -4.97
CA SER A 65 -11.56 1.86 -6.34
C SER A 65 -10.63 1.06 -7.25
N ILE A 66 -9.43 0.75 -6.78
CA ILE A 66 -8.44 0.00 -7.56
C ILE A 66 -8.93 -1.41 -7.86
N ARG A 67 -9.55 -2.09 -6.90
CA ARG A 67 -9.99 -3.47 -7.07
C ARG A 67 -11.14 -3.63 -8.05
N ARG A 68 -11.83 -2.56 -8.40
CA ARG A 68 -12.81 -2.60 -9.49
C ARG A 68 -12.13 -2.91 -10.83
N HIS A 69 -10.86 -2.55 -10.96
CA HIS A 69 -10.05 -2.80 -12.16
C HIS A 69 -9.20 -4.05 -12.02
N ASP A 70 -8.69 -4.31 -10.81
CA ASP A 70 -7.77 -5.42 -10.55
C ASP A 70 -8.04 -5.99 -9.16
N PRO A 71 -8.93 -6.98 -9.04
CA PRO A 71 -9.23 -7.57 -7.75
C PRO A 71 -8.11 -8.40 -7.15
N LYS A 72 -7.06 -8.68 -7.93
CA LYS A 72 -5.94 -9.53 -7.48
C LYS A 72 -4.70 -8.74 -7.11
N VAL A 73 -4.73 -7.41 -7.18
CA VAL A 73 -3.57 -6.60 -6.83
C VAL A 73 -3.19 -6.83 -5.37
N LYS A 74 -1.90 -7.03 -5.13
CA LYS A 74 -1.40 -7.19 -3.77
C LYS A 74 -1.39 -5.84 -3.06
N THR A 75 -1.85 -5.80 -1.81
CA THR A 75 -1.95 -4.58 -1.04
C THR A 75 -1.23 -4.72 0.29
N ILE A 76 -0.48 -3.69 0.68
CA ILE A 76 0.09 -3.58 2.02
C ILE A 76 -0.46 -2.30 2.62
N TYR A 77 -1.23 -2.43 3.70
CA TYR A 77 -1.77 -1.29 4.44
C TYR A 77 -0.80 -0.91 5.55
N MET A 78 -0.45 0.38 5.62
CA MET A 78 0.41 0.90 6.69
C MET A 78 -0.42 1.72 7.66
N SER A 79 -0.24 1.54 8.96
CA SER A 79 -0.91 2.36 9.97
C SER A 79 -0.19 2.30 11.31
N GLY A 80 -0.23 3.42 12.05
CA GLY A 80 0.20 3.45 13.44
C GLY A 80 -0.87 2.87 14.38
N ASP A 81 -2.13 2.87 13.92
CA ASP A 81 -3.29 2.44 14.71
C ASP A 81 -4.20 1.53 13.88
N PRO A 82 -3.74 0.33 13.47
CA PRO A 82 -4.53 -0.52 12.57
C PRO A 82 -5.87 -0.95 13.16
N TRP A 83 -5.98 -1.05 14.50
CA TRP A 83 -7.25 -1.44 15.13
C TRP A 83 -8.39 -0.45 14.90
N MET A 84 -8.09 0.80 14.56
CA MET A 84 -9.12 1.79 14.26
C MET A 84 -9.92 1.44 13.01
N PHE A 85 -9.39 0.58 12.17
CA PHE A 85 -10.01 0.18 10.91
C PHE A 85 -10.57 -1.24 10.95
N TRP A 86 -10.55 -1.86 12.14
CA TRP A 86 -11.16 -3.16 12.34
C TRP A 86 -12.69 -3.00 12.43
N PRO A 87 -13.50 -3.89 11.87
CA PRO A 87 -13.14 -5.16 11.25
C PRO A 87 -12.82 -5.12 9.75
N ARG A 88 -12.82 -3.93 9.12
CA ARG A 88 -12.59 -3.80 7.67
C ARG A 88 -11.26 -4.41 7.23
N LEU A 89 -10.20 -4.24 8.03
CA LEU A 89 -8.91 -4.83 7.71
C LEU A 89 -8.96 -6.36 7.73
N GLU A 90 -9.73 -6.92 8.65
CA GLU A 90 -9.90 -8.37 8.70
C GLU A 90 -10.57 -8.88 7.43
N GLU A 91 -11.60 -8.20 6.96
CA GLU A 91 -12.28 -8.53 5.72
C GLU A 91 -11.32 -8.45 4.52
N GLU A 92 -10.45 -7.43 4.51
CA GLU A 92 -9.46 -7.26 3.46
C GLU A 92 -8.45 -8.41 3.42
N LYS A 93 -7.98 -8.83 4.59
CA LYS A 93 -7.02 -9.94 4.69
C LYS A 93 -7.63 -11.26 4.27
N THR A 94 -8.90 -11.49 4.56
CA THR A 94 -9.56 -12.76 4.23
C THR A 94 -10.09 -12.80 2.81
N GLY A 95 -10.46 -11.65 2.24
CA GLY A 95 -11.06 -11.57 0.91
C GLY A 95 -10.09 -11.28 -0.22
N TYR A 96 -8.91 -10.72 0.09
CA TYR A 96 -7.98 -10.24 -0.93
C TYR A 96 -6.54 -10.52 -0.53
N ALA A 97 -5.60 -10.28 -1.47
CA ALA A 97 -4.17 -10.37 -1.21
C ALA A 97 -3.74 -9.11 -0.44
N ALA A 98 -4.00 -9.07 0.85
CA ALA A 98 -3.76 -7.90 1.69
C ALA A 98 -2.96 -8.27 2.93
N SER A 99 -1.99 -7.41 3.28
CA SER A 99 -1.18 -7.53 4.49
C SER A 99 -1.19 -6.20 5.23
N ILE A 100 -0.91 -6.23 6.52
CA ILE A 100 -0.87 -5.03 7.36
C ILE A 100 0.54 -4.85 7.90
N LEU A 101 1.04 -3.62 7.80
CA LEU A 101 2.35 -3.25 8.30
C LEU A 101 2.18 -2.13 9.31
N GLU A 102 2.39 -2.43 10.59
CA GLU A 102 2.21 -1.46 11.66
C GLU A 102 3.40 -0.51 11.75
N LYS A 103 3.13 0.79 11.81
CA LYS A 103 4.18 1.81 11.98
C LYS A 103 4.53 1.96 13.46
N PRO A 104 5.80 2.19 13.82
CA PRO A 104 6.97 2.19 12.95
C PRO A 104 7.41 0.76 12.62
N PHE A 105 8.00 0.58 11.44
CA PHE A 105 8.45 -0.74 11.00
C PHE A 105 9.90 -0.67 10.51
N SER A 106 10.58 -1.81 10.56
CA SER A 106 11.94 -1.94 10.06
C SER A 106 11.94 -2.32 8.58
N LYS A 107 13.10 -2.17 7.94
CA LYS A 107 13.29 -2.65 6.57
C LYS A 107 12.97 -4.14 6.48
N GLY A 108 13.42 -4.93 7.48
CA GLY A 108 13.16 -6.37 7.50
C GLY A 108 11.68 -6.71 7.52
N GLU A 109 10.89 -5.97 8.29
CA GLU A 109 9.45 -6.17 8.35
C GLU A 109 8.78 -5.82 7.02
N LEU A 110 9.20 -4.71 6.40
CA LEU A 110 8.70 -4.32 5.09
C LEU A 110 8.99 -5.41 4.05
N MET A 111 10.23 -5.89 4.01
CA MET A 111 10.63 -6.91 3.05
C MET A 111 9.91 -8.24 3.30
N ARG A 112 9.66 -8.57 4.56
CA ARG A 112 8.92 -9.79 4.91
C ARG A 112 7.48 -9.75 4.40
N VAL A 113 6.78 -8.63 4.64
CA VAL A 113 5.39 -8.47 4.18
C VAL A 113 5.32 -8.49 2.65
N LEU A 114 6.30 -7.84 2.02
CA LEU A 114 6.37 -7.77 0.56
C LEU A 114 6.57 -9.17 -0.05
N ALA A 115 7.27 -10.05 0.66
CA ALA A 115 7.54 -11.41 0.20
C ALA A 115 6.37 -12.37 0.46
N GLU A 116 5.36 -11.99 1.25
CA GLU A 116 4.22 -12.86 1.51
C GLU A 116 3.46 -13.14 0.22
N PRO A 117 3.02 -14.39 0.01
CA PRO A 117 2.28 -14.72 -1.21
C PRO A 117 0.91 -14.03 -1.22
N GLY A 118 0.47 -13.65 -2.42
CA GLY A 118 -0.90 -13.19 -2.62
C GLY A 118 -1.88 -14.34 -2.41
N CYS A 119 -3.11 -14.03 -2.02
CA CYS A 119 -4.15 -15.03 -1.85
C CYS A 119 -4.70 -15.52 -3.17
#